data_f875f88c47b1a41f2cee3b60e976bf64
#
_entry.id   f875f88c47b1a41f2cee3b60e976bf64
#
_cell.length_a   1.000
_cell.length_b   1.000
_cell.length_c   1.000
_cell.angle_alpha   90.00
_cell.angle_beta   90.00
_cell.angle_gamma   90.00
#
_symmetry.space_group_name_H-M   'P 1'
#
loop_
_entity.id
_entity.type
_entity.pdbx_description
1 polymer ?
#
loop_
_entity_poly.entity_id
_entity_poly.type
_entity_poly.pdbx_seq_one_letter_code
_entity_poly.pdbx_strand_id
1 'polypeptide(L)'
;MLDNSNIFGSSNIFDSSDKDCSSNYYLMNRDTKVLKFDSNYDVIEGYKMLEIYNKEMIPFSCKNNLNYFSTWLGDRPIATNQEHLNNLLKSLQMDSRQVIDLLKVNNGFSLNDCYWICPVIENEFNIKMDWKSNNLYENEFDEDLGLITFFGNESSLGVTIRTPEITNQGSVGKAWRKINNRLILYKKTSEGAANLGKEHYAEVLASKVLDIIELDHVEYWSDSWHGKECSCCEIFTDADNGYLPMYQYLNGLNVNINDWTYVNVLNSIPSIEDRVRFNDMIVFDFIIENWDRHFANFGFIIDNTSQKIKKFAPIFDNGYSLMCRDLESDFVTRDYLSYSKVNTFKLVTNKDVASFVIKQNPSRYKNWSKKIMTNLDRVRVDGCPSWYLRGVLHLIISRCKFIQSL
;
A
#
# COMPACT_ATOMS: atom_id res chain seq x y z
N MET A 1 4.74 56.40 -8.79
CA MET A 1 3.52 56.17 -9.56
C MET A 1 3.83 55.18 -10.65
N LEU A 2 3.55 53.94 -10.48
CA LEU A 2 3.25 52.94 -11.48
C LEU A 2 2.58 51.77 -10.73
N ASP A 3 1.35 51.62 -11.10
CA ASP A 3 0.35 50.73 -10.55
C ASP A 3 0.67 49.29 -10.98
N ASN A 4 0.80 48.36 -10.02
CA ASN A 4 0.91 46.95 -10.28
C ASN A 4 -0.18 46.21 -9.49
N SER A 5 -1.43 46.45 -9.85
CA SER A 5 -2.56 45.63 -9.50
C SER A 5 -2.97 44.81 -10.74
N ASN A 6 -2.97 43.54 -10.60
CA ASN A 6 -3.55 42.48 -11.45
C ASN A 6 -2.53 41.46 -11.96
N ILE A 7 -2.40 40.40 -11.25
CA ILE A 7 -2.25 39.00 -11.76
C ILE A 7 -2.43 38.07 -10.54
N PHE A 8 -3.65 37.75 -10.16
CA PHE A 8 -4.07 36.50 -9.54
C PHE A 8 -5.55 36.29 -9.89
N GLY A 9 -5.76 35.71 -11.05
CA GLY A 9 -7.06 35.14 -11.40
C GLY A 9 -7.32 33.91 -10.55
N SER A 10 -8.16 34.05 -9.53
CA SER A 10 -8.77 32.92 -8.84
C SER A 10 -9.76 32.25 -9.81
N SER A 11 -9.31 31.22 -10.52
CA SER A 11 -10.22 30.33 -11.23
C SER A 11 -10.85 29.38 -10.18
N ASN A 12 -12.10 29.68 -9.82
CA ASN A 12 -13.00 28.71 -9.17
C ASN A 12 -13.17 27.50 -10.11
N ILE A 13 -12.51 26.39 -9.80
CA ILE A 13 -12.50 25.16 -10.61
C ILE A 13 -13.81 24.37 -10.47
N PHE A 14 -14.69 24.75 -9.54
CA PHE A 14 -15.99 24.12 -9.36
C PHE A 14 -17.13 25.13 -9.50
N ASP A 15 -17.43 25.50 -10.74
CA ASP A 15 -18.72 26.14 -11.02
C ASP A 15 -19.77 25.02 -11.13
N SER A 16 -20.72 25.00 -10.19
CA SER A 16 -21.80 24.04 -10.10
C SER A 16 -22.87 24.15 -11.20
N SER A 17 -22.59 24.88 -12.28
CA SER A 17 -23.53 25.15 -13.37
C SER A 17 -23.30 24.33 -14.64
N ASP A 18 -22.19 23.57 -14.78
CA ASP A 18 -21.96 22.73 -15.96
C ASP A 18 -22.61 21.34 -15.78
N LYS A 19 -23.89 21.25 -16.07
CA LYS A 19 -24.72 20.03 -16.10
C LYS A 19 -24.48 19.12 -17.32
N ASP A 20 -23.39 19.27 -18.05
CA ASP A 20 -23.02 18.42 -19.20
C ASP A 20 -21.65 17.73 -19.01
N CYS A 21 -21.34 17.24 -17.82
CA CYS A 21 -20.23 16.31 -17.66
C CYS A 21 -20.62 14.96 -18.27
N SER A 22 -19.95 14.56 -19.35
CA SER A 22 -20.04 13.21 -19.90
C SER A 22 -19.96 12.16 -18.78
N SER A 23 -20.92 11.23 -18.71
CA SER A 23 -20.87 10.08 -17.80
C SER A 23 -19.80 9.07 -18.21
N ASN A 24 -19.17 9.26 -19.36
CA ASN A 24 -18.21 8.35 -19.95
C ASN A 24 -16.77 8.75 -19.66
N TYR A 25 -15.96 7.78 -19.31
CA TYR A 25 -14.52 7.94 -19.08
C TYR A 25 -13.71 6.94 -19.88
N TYR A 26 -12.50 7.34 -20.26
CA TYR A 26 -11.46 6.41 -20.66
C TYR A 26 -10.67 5.96 -19.45
N LEU A 27 -10.41 4.66 -19.31
CA LEU A 27 -9.27 4.18 -18.56
C LEU A 27 -8.06 4.32 -19.48
N MET A 28 -7.04 4.99 -18.98
CA MET A 28 -5.77 5.21 -19.66
C MET A 28 -4.68 4.40 -18.97
N ASN A 29 -3.68 3.96 -19.73
CA ASN A 29 -2.38 3.55 -19.20
C ASN A 29 -1.35 4.45 -19.89
N ARG A 30 -0.69 5.32 -19.13
CA ARG A 30 0.06 6.46 -19.69
C ARG A 30 -0.82 7.21 -20.70
N ASP A 31 -0.34 7.45 -21.92
CA ASP A 31 -1.10 8.14 -22.96
C ASP A 31 -1.91 7.18 -23.87
N THR A 32 -2.00 5.89 -23.51
CA THR A 32 -2.72 4.88 -24.28
C THR A 32 -4.11 4.64 -23.71
N LYS A 33 -5.15 4.76 -24.56
CA LYS A 33 -6.52 4.37 -24.22
C LYS A 33 -6.60 2.85 -24.05
N VAL A 34 -7.08 2.40 -22.88
CA VAL A 34 -7.26 0.97 -22.56
C VAL A 34 -8.69 0.55 -22.83
N LEU A 35 -9.64 1.21 -22.19
CA LEU A 35 -11.07 0.96 -22.38
C LEU A 35 -11.89 2.23 -22.11
N LYS A 36 -13.16 2.22 -22.54
CA LYS A 36 -14.17 3.24 -22.23
C LYS A 36 -15.22 2.64 -21.31
N PHE A 37 -15.63 3.37 -20.28
CA PHE A 37 -16.66 2.94 -19.34
C PHE A 37 -17.62 4.07 -18.96
N ASP A 38 -18.82 3.69 -18.50
CA ASP A 38 -19.79 4.61 -17.92
C ASP A 38 -19.50 4.77 -16.42
N SER A 39 -19.42 6.00 -15.96
CA SER A 39 -19.18 6.33 -14.54
C SER A 39 -20.41 6.13 -13.64
N ASN A 40 -21.59 5.91 -14.23
CA ASN A 40 -22.79 5.57 -13.49
C ASN A 40 -22.65 4.14 -12.96
N TYR A 41 -22.57 4.02 -11.63
CA TYR A 41 -22.45 2.71 -10.98
C TYR A 41 -23.81 2.07 -10.82
N ASP A 42 -23.99 0.88 -11.39
CA ASP A 42 -25.13 0.02 -11.10
C ASP A 42 -24.83 -0.92 -9.91
N VAL A 43 -25.76 -1.06 -8.97
CA VAL A 43 -25.57 -1.87 -7.75
C VAL A 43 -25.39 -3.37 -8.06
N ILE A 44 -25.93 -3.85 -9.18
CA ILE A 44 -25.88 -5.25 -9.59
C ILE A 44 -24.74 -5.49 -10.60
N GLU A 45 -24.62 -4.61 -11.61
CA GLU A 45 -23.70 -4.79 -12.74
C GLU A 45 -22.36 -4.07 -12.56
N GLY A 46 -22.29 -3.11 -11.62
CA GLY A 46 -21.10 -2.27 -11.41
C GLY A 46 -20.94 -1.19 -12.47
N TYR A 47 -19.69 -0.83 -12.79
CA TYR A 47 -19.36 0.11 -13.86
C TYR A 47 -19.44 -0.58 -15.21
N LYS A 48 -20.29 -0.08 -16.10
CA LYS A 48 -20.50 -0.66 -17.43
C LYS A 48 -19.34 -0.33 -18.37
N MET A 49 -18.62 -1.34 -18.83
CA MET A 49 -17.64 -1.18 -19.91
C MET A 49 -18.35 -1.03 -21.24
N LEU A 50 -17.94 -0.03 -22.02
CA LEU A 50 -18.55 0.34 -23.31
C LEU A 50 -17.71 -0.15 -24.48
N GLU A 51 -16.38 -0.01 -24.40
CA GLU A 51 -15.47 -0.32 -25.49
C GLU A 51 -14.08 -0.66 -24.96
N ILE A 52 -13.38 -1.60 -25.60
CA ILE A 52 -12.00 -1.97 -25.27
C ILE A 52 -11.10 -1.62 -26.46
N TYR A 53 -10.11 -0.76 -26.21
CA TYR A 53 -9.14 -0.31 -27.22
C TYR A 53 -7.86 -1.13 -27.19
N ASN A 54 -7.39 -1.52 -25.98
CA ASN A 54 -6.15 -2.27 -25.81
C ASN A 54 -6.30 -3.38 -24.78
N LYS A 55 -6.47 -4.61 -25.27
CA LYS A 55 -6.66 -5.79 -24.41
C LYS A 55 -5.43 -6.17 -23.59
N GLU A 56 -4.23 -5.91 -24.12
CA GLU A 56 -2.97 -6.25 -23.42
C GLU A 56 -2.74 -5.39 -22.17
N MET A 57 -3.27 -4.15 -22.21
CA MET A 57 -3.16 -3.19 -21.13
C MET A 57 -4.36 -3.19 -20.16
N ILE A 58 -5.29 -4.13 -20.29
CA ILE A 58 -6.33 -4.30 -19.26
C ILE A 58 -5.64 -4.63 -17.92
N PRO A 59 -6.05 -4.01 -16.79
CA PRO A 59 -5.48 -4.33 -15.48
C PRO A 59 -5.46 -5.83 -15.22
N PHE A 60 -4.38 -6.33 -14.65
CA PHE A 60 -4.14 -7.77 -14.51
C PHE A 60 -5.32 -8.51 -13.88
N SER A 61 -5.92 -7.95 -12.83
CA SER A 61 -7.08 -8.54 -12.15
C SER A 61 -8.32 -8.73 -13.06
N CYS A 62 -8.40 -7.97 -14.14
CA CYS A 62 -9.54 -7.97 -15.06
C CYS A 62 -9.31 -8.81 -16.32
N LYS A 63 -8.08 -9.32 -16.57
CA LYS A 63 -7.70 -9.97 -17.85
C LYS A 63 -8.58 -11.15 -18.21
N ASN A 64 -8.89 -12.03 -17.24
CA ASN A 64 -9.69 -13.23 -17.48
C ASN A 64 -11.17 -13.08 -17.10
N ASN A 65 -11.50 -12.02 -16.34
CA ASN A 65 -12.87 -11.74 -15.93
C ASN A 65 -13.07 -10.24 -15.77
N LEU A 66 -13.72 -9.63 -16.75
CA LEU A 66 -13.97 -8.20 -16.77
C LEU A 66 -14.91 -7.72 -15.65
N ASN A 67 -15.66 -8.61 -15.01
CA ASN A 67 -16.49 -8.26 -13.85
C ASN A 67 -15.66 -7.76 -12.65
N TYR A 68 -14.36 -8.09 -12.59
CA TYR A 68 -13.45 -7.52 -11.59
C TYR A 68 -13.11 -6.05 -11.83
N PHE A 69 -13.52 -5.43 -12.95
CA PHE A 69 -13.21 -4.03 -13.23
C PHE A 69 -13.77 -3.07 -12.17
N SER A 70 -15.01 -3.28 -11.78
CA SER A 70 -15.65 -2.44 -10.74
C SER A 70 -14.96 -2.59 -9.39
N THR A 71 -14.55 -3.79 -9.00
CA THR A 71 -13.77 -4.02 -7.79
C THR A 71 -12.39 -3.36 -7.90
N TRP A 72 -11.69 -3.55 -9.01
CA TRP A 72 -10.38 -2.96 -9.24
C TRP A 72 -10.43 -1.42 -9.22
N LEU A 73 -11.44 -0.81 -9.85
CA LEU A 73 -11.63 0.63 -9.82
C LEU A 73 -12.01 1.11 -8.42
N GLY A 74 -12.83 0.31 -7.70
CA GLY A 74 -13.26 0.58 -6.32
C GLY A 74 -12.12 0.54 -5.30
N ASP A 75 -11.10 -0.26 -5.56
CA ASP A 75 -9.93 -0.39 -4.69
C ASP A 75 -8.88 0.71 -4.90
N ARG A 76 -9.06 1.61 -5.89
CA ARG A 76 -8.07 2.66 -6.18
C ARG A 76 -8.11 3.85 -5.23
N PRO A 77 -9.27 4.42 -4.90
CA PRO A 77 -9.31 5.57 -4.00
C PRO A 77 -8.96 5.18 -2.57
N ILE A 78 -8.67 6.19 -1.78
CA ILE A 78 -8.41 6.13 -0.35
C ILE A 78 -9.42 5.24 0.38
N ALA A 79 -8.94 4.39 1.28
CA ALA A 79 -9.79 3.45 2.01
C ALA A 79 -10.82 4.18 2.89
N THR A 80 -12.06 3.69 2.89
CA THR A 80 -13.18 4.32 3.63
C THR A 80 -12.99 4.33 5.14
N ASN A 81 -12.11 3.49 5.68
CA ASN A 81 -11.73 3.40 7.10
C ASN A 81 -10.42 4.13 7.43
N GLN A 82 -9.87 4.90 6.49
CA GLN A 82 -8.65 5.65 6.77
C GLN A 82 -8.90 6.72 7.82
N GLU A 83 -7.94 6.86 8.73
CA GLU A 83 -7.89 7.97 9.70
C GLU A 83 -7.91 9.31 8.92
N HIS A 84 -8.73 10.26 9.40
CA HIS A 84 -8.88 11.60 8.82
C HIS A 84 -9.56 11.69 7.43
N LEU A 85 -10.14 10.63 6.88
CA LEU A 85 -10.88 10.70 5.62
C LEU A 85 -11.96 11.80 5.62
N ASN A 86 -12.70 11.96 6.74
CA ASN A 86 -13.73 12.99 6.83
C ASN A 86 -13.17 14.41 6.71
N ASN A 87 -11.98 14.66 7.27
CA ASN A 87 -11.32 15.96 7.21
C ASN A 87 -10.82 16.22 5.79
N LEU A 88 -10.31 15.18 5.12
CA LEU A 88 -9.93 15.24 3.72
C LEU A 88 -11.15 15.61 2.85
N LEU A 89 -12.29 14.91 2.99
CA LEU A 89 -13.50 15.20 2.23
C LEU A 89 -14.03 16.61 2.45
N LYS A 90 -14.02 17.11 3.69
CA LYS A 90 -14.39 18.50 3.98
C LYS A 90 -13.45 19.51 3.31
N SER A 91 -12.14 19.28 3.34
CA SER A 91 -11.16 20.16 2.70
C SER A 91 -11.32 20.16 1.17
N LEU A 92 -11.76 19.05 0.60
CA LEU A 92 -12.11 18.92 -0.81
C LEU A 92 -13.50 19.47 -1.15
N GLN A 93 -14.27 19.94 -0.17
CA GLN A 93 -15.68 20.36 -0.31
C GLN A 93 -16.56 19.26 -0.92
N MET A 94 -16.30 18.00 -0.55
CA MET A 94 -16.99 16.82 -1.07
C MET A 94 -17.92 16.22 -0.03
N ASP A 95 -19.18 16.01 -0.41
CA ASP A 95 -20.16 15.26 0.37
C ASP A 95 -20.22 13.78 -0.04
N SER A 96 -19.73 13.45 -1.22
CA SER A 96 -19.80 12.11 -1.80
C SER A 96 -18.57 11.27 -1.42
N ARG A 97 -18.81 10.00 -1.10
CA ARG A 97 -17.81 8.95 -0.94
C ARG A 97 -17.82 7.96 -2.11
N GLN A 98 -18.51 8.30 -3.19
CA GLN A 98 -18.52 7.44 -4.36
C GLN A 98 -17.13 7.36 -4.97
N VAL A 99 -16.76 6.16 -5.39
CA VAL A 99 -15.44 5.87 -5.97
C VAL A 99 -15.08 6.83 -7.09
N ILE A 100 -16.01 7.05 -8.01
CA ILE A 100 -15.74 7.89 -9.17
C ILE A 100 -15.54 9.36 -8.79
N ASP A 101 -16.24 9.87 -7.79
CA ASP A 101 -16.10 11.27 -7.38
C ASP A 101 -14.75 11.49 -6.69
N LEU A 102 -14.30 10.53 -5.87
CA LEU A 102 -12.96 10.55 -5.30
C LEU A 102 -11.88 10.51 -6.39
N LEU A 103 -12.03 9.62 -7.37
CA LEU A 103 -11.07 9.50 -8.47
C LEU A 103 -11.02 10.74 -9.37
N LYS A 104 -12.12 11.48 -9.52
CA LYS A 104 -12.15 12.75 -10.28
C LYS A 104 -11.21 13.80 -9.69
N VAL A 105 -10.95 13.78 -8.38
CA VAL A 105 -10.09 14.78 -7.72
C VAL A 105 -8.67 14.80 -8.29
N ASN A 106 -8.08 13.62 -8.50
CA ASN A 106 -6.73 13.49 -9.06
C ASN A 106 -6.71 12.65 -10.35
N ASN A 107 -7.85 12.48 -11.01
CA ASN A 107 -8.03 11.62 -12.19
C ASN A 107 -7.56 10.16 -11.97
N GLY A 108 -7.57 9.68 -10.74
CA GLY A 108 -7.17 8.34 -10.37
C GLY A 108 -5.67 8.06 -10.54
N PHE A 109 -4.81 9.08 -10.68
CA PHE A 109 -3.35 8.89 -10.65
C PHE A 109 -2.91 8.24 -9.35
N SER A 110 -1.99 7.29 -9.45
CA SER A 110 -1.49 6.50 -8.32
C SER A 110 0.02 6.35 -8.40
N LEU A 111 0.63 6.10 -7.25
CA LEU A 111 2.04 5.70 -7.14
C LEU A 111 2.23 4.17 -7.21
N ASN A 112 1.17 3.41 -7.50
CA ASN A 112 1.24 1.95 -7.63
C ASN A 112 1.33 1.47 -9.08
N ASP A 113 0.87 2.30 -10.03
CA ASP A 113 0.79 1.96 -11.44
C ASP A 113 0.69 3.21 -12.34
N CYS A 114 0.49 3.00 -13.65
CA CYS A 114 0.34 4.07 -14.65
C CYS A 114 -1.09 4.25 -15.15
N TYR A 115 -2.09 3.69 -14.45
CA TYR A 115 -3.49 3.89 -14.84
C TYR A 115 -4.05 5.19 -14.27
N TRP A 116 -4.92 5.81 -15.07
CA TRP A 116 -5.69 6.99 -14.68
C TRP A 116 -6.97 7.08 -15.52
N ILE A 117 -7.90 7.94 -15.11
CA ILE A 117 -9.17 8.14 -15.82
C ILE A 117 -9.20 9.50 -16.49
N CYS A 118 -9.75 9.54 -17.72
CA CYS A 118 -9.88 10.74 -18.50
C CYS A 118 -11.35 10.89 -18.94
N PRO A 119 -12.03 12.01 -18.69
CA PRO A 119 -13.39 12.21 -19.18
C PRO A 119 -13.42 12.20 -20.71
N VAL A 120 -14.49 11.63 -21.28
CA VAL A 120 -14.76 11.70 -22.71
C VAL A 120 -15.38 13.05 -23.02
N ILE A 121 -14.63 13.93 -23.65
CA ILE A 121 -15.10 15.25 -24.09
C ILE A 121 -15.49 15.14 -25.55
N GLU A 122 -16.77 15.41 -25.89
CA GLU A 122 -17.29 15.31 -27.26
C GLU A 122 -16.78 16.40 -28.19
N ASN A 123 -16.33 17.53 -27.64
CA ASN A 123 -15.76 18.63 -28.40
C ASN A 123 -14.29 18.83 -28.06
N GLU A 124 -13.41 18.67 -29.01
CA GLU A 124 -11.93 18.65 -28.85
C GLU A 124 -11.28 19.99 -28.41
N PHE A 125 -12.05 20.96 -27.94
CA PHE A 125 -11.55 22.25 -27.47
C PHE A 125 -11.48 22.25 -25.94
N ASN A 126 -10.41 21.77 -25.35
CA ASN A 126 -9.74 22.16 -24.13
C ASN A 126 -9.27 21.01 -23.24
N ILE A 127 -8.06 21.22 -22.76
CA ILE A 127 -7.28 20.47 -21.78
C ILE A 127 -6.85 19.08 -22.30
N LYS A 128 -5.77 19.09 -23.05
CA LYS A 128 -5.01 17.88 -23.35
C LYS A 128 -4.33 17.43 -22.05
N MET A 129 -5.05 16.64 -21.25
CA MET A 129 -4.42 15.90 -20.16
C MET A 129 -3.55 14.82 -20.77
N ASP A 130 -2.29 14.78 -20.39
CA ASP A 130 -1.33 13.77 -20.80
C ASP A 130 -0.64 13.20 -19.55
N TRP A 131 -0.14 11.99 -19.69
CA TRP A 131 0.56 11.28 -18.61
C TRP A 131 1.79 12.07 -18.15
N LYS A 132 2.63 12.51 -19.10
CA LYS A 132 3.92 13.14 -18.80
C LYS A 132 3.80 14.35 -17.90
N SER A 133 2.80 15.19 -18.15
CA SER A 133 2.60 16.44 -17.40
C SER A 133 1.89 16.24 -16.06
N ASN A 134 1.29 15.07 -15.80
CA ASN A 134 0.42 14.88 -14.64
C ASN A 134 0.78 13.69 -13.73
N ASN A 135 1.65 12.78 -14.17
CA ASN A 135 2.01 11.61 -13.34
C ASN A 135 2.69 12.05 -12.03
N LEU A 136 2.51 11.22 -10.98
CA LEU A 136 3.00 11.51 -9.63
C LEU A 136 4.47 11.14 -9.41
N TYR A 137 5.10 10.42 -10.35
CA TYR A 137 6.50 10.02 -10.23
C TYR A 137 7.46 11.16 -10.58
N GLU A 138 7.16 11.86 -11.66
CA GLU A 138 8.05 12.89 -12.24
C GLU A 138 7.67 14.31 -11.82
N ASN A 139 6.36 14.56 -11.60
CA ASN A 139 5.86 15.89 -11.29
C ASN A 139 5.78 16.15 -9.79
N GLU A 140 5.88 17.43 -9.42
CA GLU A 140 5.61 17.87 -8.04
C GLU A 140 4.13 17.71 -7.71
N PHE A 141 3.80 17.41 -6.46
CA PHE A 141 2.45 17.33 -5.96
C PHE A 141 2.31 18.14 -4.66
N ASP A 142 1.07 18.44 -4.30
CA ASP A 142 0.74 19.24 -3.14
C ASP A 142 0.88 18.41 -1.86
N GLU A 143 1.68 18.89 -0.90
CA GLU A 143 1.84 18.28 0.42
C GLU A 143 0.72 18.67 1.40
N ASP A 144 -0.14 19.65 1.08
CA ASP A 144 -1.19 20.11 1.99
C ASP A 144 -2.22 19.01 2.31
N LEU A 145 -2.60 18.22 1.29
CA LEU A 145 -3.45 17.05 1.52
C LEU A 145 -2.74 15.96 2.34
N GLY A 146 -1.43 15.84 2.20
CA GLY A 146 -0.60 15.00 3.06
C GLY A 146 -0.66 15.44 4.53
N LEU A 147 -0.64 16.74 4.80
CA LEU A 147 -0.82 17.26 6.17
C LEU A 147 -2.19 16.89 6.74
N ILE A 148 -3.25 16.97 5.92
CA ILE A 148 -4.60 16.59 6.34
C ILE A 148 -4.68 15.10 6.64
N THR A 149 -4.19 14.24 5.75
CA THR A 149 -4.25 12.78 5.92
C THR A 149 -3.34 12.27 7.04
N PHE A 150 -2.26 12.98 7.34
CA PHE A 150 -1.34 12.63 8.41
C PHE A 150 -1.76 13.18 9.78
N PHE A 151 -2.16 14.46 9.86
CA PHE A 151 -2.44 15.13 11.14
C PHE A 151 -3.94 15.28 11.44
N GLY A 152 -4.80 15.23 10.44
CA GLY A 152 -6.23 15.50 10.59
C GLY A 152 -6.58 16.98 10.66
N ASN A 153 -5.67 17.87 10.30
CA ASN A 153 -5.94 19.30 10.30
C ASN A 153 -6.89 19.65 9.15
N GLU A 154 -7.93 20.44 9.43
CA GLU A 154 -8.77 20.99 8.38
C GLU A 154 -8.01 22.14 7.68
N SER A 155 -7.99 22.14 6.37
CA SER A 155 -7.43 23.20 5.54
C SER A 155 -8.48 23.63 4.52
N SER A 156 -8.55 24.93 4.23
CA SER A 156 -9.43 25.50 3.21
C SER A 156 -8.68 25.79 1.91
N LEU A 157 -7.53 25.17 1.70
CA LEU A 157 -6.68 25.44 0.55
C LEU A 157 -7.27 24.84 -0.74
N GLY A 158 -7.06 25.51 -1.86
CA GLY A 158 -7.46 25.01 -3.17
C GLY A 158 -6.69 23.72 -3.50
N VAL A 159 -7.42 22.66 -3.83
CA VAL A 159 -6.86 21.36 -4.13
C VAL A 159 -6.23 21.36 -5.51
N THR A 160 -5.00 20.89 -5.62
CA THR A 160 -4.39 20.60 -6.90
C THR A 160 -4.73 19.18 -7.36
N ILE A 161 -4.84 18.97 -8.66
CA ILE A 161 -5.08 17.64 -9.26
C ILE A 161 -3.96 16.66 -8.91
N ARG A 162 -2.75 17.15 -8.64
CA ARG A 162 -1.56 16.32 -8.36
C ARG A 162 -1.44 16.03 -6.88
N THR A 163 -2.05 14.96 -6.46
CA THR A 163 -1.92 14.46 -5.09
C THR A 163 -1.97 12.93 -5.06
N PRO A 164 -1.03 12.25 -4.41
CA PRO A 164 -1.10 10.80 -4.22
C PRO A 164 -2.10 10.38 -3.12
N GLU A 165 -2.55 11.32 -2.29
CA GLU A 165 -3.32 11.00 -1.08
C GLU A 165 -4.69 10.38 -1.38
N ILE A 166 -5.30 10.74 -2.50
CA ILE A 166 -6.60 10.19 -2.92
C ILE A 166 -6.52 8.70 -3.28
N THR A 167 -5.35 8.22 -3.67
CA THR A 167 -5.11 6.82 -4.07
C THR A 167 -4.17 6.09 -3.10
N ASN A 168 -4.01 6.63 -1.89
CA ASN A 168 -3.15 6.08 -0.84
C ASN A 168 -3.93 5.09 0.03
N GLN A 169 -3.56 3.81 0.01
CA GLN A 169 -4.28 2.73 0.69
C GLN A 169 -3.80 2.54 2.15
N GLY A 170 -4.69 2.01 3.01
CA GLY A 170 -4.43 1.65 4.40
C GLY A 170 -5.13 2.55 5.41
N SER A 171 -5.21 2.14 6.67
CA SER A 171 -6.06 2.76 7.70
C SER A 171 -5.38 3.84 8.55
N VAL A 172 -4.06 3.76 8.73
CA VAL A 172 -3.29 4.70 9.57
C VAL A 172 -3.00 5.98 8.80
N GLY A 173 -2.94 7.11 9.51
CA GLY A 173 -2.54 8.40 8.95
C GLY A 173 -1.18 8.32 8.27
N LYS A 174 -1.10 8.77 7.03
CA LYS A 174 0.11 8.72 6.21
C LYS A 174 0.12 9.81 5.15
N ALA A 175 1.30 10.13 4.68
CA ALA A 175 1.49 11.13 3.63
C ALA A 175 2.71 10.79 2.76
N TRP A 176 2.57 11.04 1.47
CA TRP A 176 3.70 11.04 0.55
C TRP A 176 4.36 12.41 0.52
N ARG A 177 5.68 12.40 0.48
CA ARG A 177 6.48 13.61 0.32
C ARG A 177 7.54 13.42 -0.76
N LYS A 178 7.78 14.47 -1.53
CA LYS A 178 8.85 14.49 -2.53
C LYS A 178 10.02 15.32 -2.02
N ILE A 179 11.08 14.67 -1.61
CA ILE A 179 12.26 15.29 -0.99
C ILE A 179 13.50 14.96 -1.82
N ASN A 180 14.12 15.97 -2.42
CA ASN A 180 15.28 15.79 -3.29
C ASN A 180 15.06 14.76 -4.41
N ASN A 181 13.92 14.85 -5.09
CA ASN A 181 13.43 13.91 -6.11
C ASN A 181 13.19 12.46 -5.62
N ARG A 182 13.20 12.20 -4.31
CA ARG A 182 12.84 10.91 -3.74
C ARG A 182 11.40 10.97 -3.24
N LEU A 183 10.62 9.95 -3.55
CA LEU A 183 9.26 9.78 -3.07
C LEU A 183 9.29 8.97 -1.78
N ILE A 184 8.97 9.63 -0.66
CA ILE A 184 9.07 9.06 0.68
C ILE A 184 7.68 9.03 1.30
N LEU A 185 7.26 7.85 1.74
CA LEU A 185 6.04 7.66 2.52
C LEU A 185 6.35 7.87 4.00
N TYR A 186 5.64 8.78 4.63
CA TYR A 186 5.60 9.01 6.07
C TYR A 186 4.37 8.29 6.65
N LYS A 187 4.58 7.36 7.57
CA LYS A 187 3.51 6.60 8.25
C LYS A 187 3.48 6.98 9.71
N LYS A 188 2.37 7.58 10.13
CA LYS A 188 2.10 7.93 11.51
C LYS A 188 1.90 6.68 12.35
N THR A 189 2.14 6.79 13.64
CA THR A 189 1.75 5.76 14.61
C THR A 189 0.34 6.03 15.12
N SER A 190 -0.38 4.99 15.54
CA SER A 190 -1.71 5.11 16.12
C SER A 190 -1.64 5.80 17.49
N GLU A 191 -2.64 6.63 17.82
CA GLU A 191 -2.71 7.40 19.05
C GLU A 191 -4.01 7.12 19.82
N GLY A 192 -4.11 7.57 21.07
CA GLY A 192 -5.34 7.59 21.84
C GLY A 192 -5.52 6.48 22.88
N ALA A 193 -4.70 5.43 22.90
CA ALA A 193 -4.73 4.39 23.91
C ALA A 193 -3.33 3.96 24.36
N ALA A 194 -3.21 3.44 25.58
CA ALA A 194 -1.92 3.09 26.18
C ALA A 194 -1.15 1.98 25.42
N ASN A 195 -1.87 1.12 24.67
CA ASN A 195 -1.27 0.06 23.90
C ASN A 195 -0.90 0.46 22.46
N LEU A 196 -1.10 1.73 22.08
CA LEU A 196 -0.78 2.27 20.77
C LEU A 196 0.61 2.92 20.74
N GLY A 197 1.03 3.37 19.57
CA GLY A 197 2.21 4.22 19.42
C GLY A 197 3.52 3.47 19.17
N LYS A 198 3.51 2.17 18.85
CA LYS A 198 4.73 1.38 18.63
C LYS A 198 4.88 0.85 17.21
N GLU A 199 3.91 1.12 16.33
CA GLU A 199 3.89 0.61 14.97
C GLU A 199 5.09 1.07 14.15
N HIS A 200 5.53 2.34 14.33
CA HIS A 200 6.70 2.87 13.63
C HIS A 200 8.01 2.19 14.09
N TYR A 201 8.15 1.88 15.39
CA TYR A 201 9.27 1.08 15.87
C TYR A 201 9.24 -0.34 15.30
N ALA A 202 8.05 -0.96 15.23
CA ALA A 202 7.90 -2.30 14.66
C ALA A 202 8.33 -2.34 13.19
N GLU A 203 7.95 -1.35 12.37
CA GLU A 203 8.40 -1.23 10.98
C GLU A 203 9.93 -1.22 10.88
N VAL A 204 10.58 -0.34 11.65
CA VAL A 204 12.05 -0.16 11.58
C VAL A 204 12.78 -1.39 12.13
N LEU A 205 12.32 -1.95 13.27
CA LEU A 205 12.92 -3.15 13.84
C LEU A 205 12.78 -4.37 12.92
N ALA A 206 11.63 -4.52 12.27
CA ALA A 206 11.40 -5.57 11.27
C ALA A 206 12.35 -5.42 10.06
N SER A 207 12.54 -4.19 9.56
CA SER A 207 13.51 -3.88 8.51
C SER A 207 14.93 -4.28 8.93
N LYS A 208 15.35 -4.02 10.18
CA LYS A 208 16.68 -4.45 10.69
C LYS A 208 16.85 -5.97 10.75
N VAL A 209 15.77 -6.71 11.02
CA VAL A 209 15.81 -8.18 10.95
C VAL A 209 15.98 -8.65 9.50
N LEU A 210 15.29 -8.00 8.54
CA LEU A 210 15.41 -8.31 7.10
C LEU A 210 16.82 -8.02 6.57
N ASP A 211 17.45 -6.91 7.00
CA ASP A 211 18.86 -6.60 6.71
C ASP A 211 19.80 -7.75 7.14
N ILE A 212 19.59 -8.29 8.37
CA ILE A 212 20.45 -9.35 8.91
C ILE A 212 20.34 -10.64 8.11
N ILE A 213 19.15 -10.98 7.63
CA ILE A 213 18.93 -12.20 6.83
C ILE A 213 19.04 -11.97 5.32
N GLU A 214 19.30 -10.74 4.90
CA GLU A 214 19.57 -10.36 3.52
C GLU A 214 18.40 -10.65 2.57
N LEU A 215 17.16 -10.39 3.02
CA LEU A 215 15.96 -10.49 2.18
C LEU A 215 15.66 -9.16 1.47
N ASP A 216 15.17 -9.27 0.23
CA ASP A 216 14.68 -8.11 -0.55
C ASP A 216 13.48 -7.49 0.17
N HIS A 217 13.61 -6.25 0.63
CA HIS A 217 12.59 -5.55 1.39
C HIS A 217 12.66 -4.05 1.18
N VAL A 218 11.59 -3.36 1.55
CA VAL A 218 11.57 -1.90 1.65
C VAL A 218 12.29 -1.52 2.94
N GLU A 219 13.34 -0.69 2.83
CA GLU A 219 14.07 -0.17 3.99
C GLU A 219 13.21 0.87 4.72
N TYR A 220 13.08 0.71 6.04
CA TYR A 220 12.38 1.65 6.90
C TYR A 220 13.34 2.32 7.87
N TRP A 221 13.12 3.62 8.09
CA TRP A 221 13.83 4.41 9.11
C TRP A 221 12.86 5.24 9.93
N SER A 222 13.30 5.66 11.12
CA SER A 222 12.56 6.61 11.97
C SER A 222 12.85 8.04 11.54
N ASP A 223 11.82 8.87 11.54
CA ASP A 223 11.91 10.31 11.32
C ASP A 223 10.82 11.01 12.14
N SER A 224 10.80 12.33 12.10
CA SER A 224 9.74 13.14 12.66
C SER A 224 9.23 14.17 11.66
N TRP A 225 7.92 14.31 11.56
CA TRP A 225 7.29 15.33 10.75
C TRP A 225 6.44 16.23 11.61
N HIS A 226 6.75 17.54 11.63
CA HIS A 226 6.14 18.52 12.53
C HIS A 226 6.06 18.06 14.00
N GLY A 227 7.15 17.42 14.49
CA GLY A 227 7.24 16.95 15.87
C GLY A 227 6.50 15.65 16.19
N LYS A 228 5.94 14.97 15.19
CA LYS A 228 5.36 13.62 15.34
C LYS A 228 6.32 12.58 14.81
N GLU A 229 6.63 11.59 15.65
CA GLU A 229 7.42 10.44 15.25
C GLU A 229 6.67 9.58 14.25
N CYS A 230 7.39 9.07 13.26
CA CYS A 230 6.86 8.25 12.18
C CYS A 230 7.91 7.27 11.66
N SER A 231 7.47 6.24 10.98
CA SER A 231 8.32 5.44 10.10
C SER A 231 8.26 6.00 8.69
N CYS A 232 9.42 5.99 8.03
CA CYS A 232 9.55 6.45 6.66
C CYS A 232 10.12 5.34 5.79
N CYS A 233 9.69 5.30 4.53
CA CYS A 233 10.29 4.44 3.52
C CYS A 233 10.25 5.11 2.15
N GLU A 234 11.20 4.75 1.29
CA GLU A 234 11.15 5.16 -0.10
C GLU A 234 10.21 4.26 -0.90
N ILE A 235 9.61 4.83 -1.93
CA ILE A 235 8.77 4.08 -2.85
C ILE A 235 9.56 2.98 -3.56
N PHE A 236 8.93 1.83 -3.81
CA PHE A 236 9.55 0.70 -4.53
C PHE A 236 8.98 0.49 -5.94
N THR A 237 8.08 1.38 -6.36
CA THR A 237 7.51 1.44 -7.71
C THR A 237 8.05 2.66 -8.44
N ASP A 238 7.91 2.68 -9.75
CA ASP A 238 8.26 3.80 -10.62
C ASP A 238 7.38 3.80 -11.88
N ALA A 239 7.67 4.68 -12.82
CA ALA A 239 6.91 4.75 -14.08
C ALA A 239 6.94 3.43 -14.88
N ASP A 240 8.00 2.63 -14.78
CA ASP A 240 8.15 1.38 -15.52
C ASP A 240 7.77 0.13 -14.71
N ASN A 241 7.77 0.25 -13.38
CA ASN A 241 7.56 -0.85 -12.45
C ASN A 241 6.39 -0.54 -11.51
N GLY A 242 5.26 -1.23 -11.72
CA GLY A 242 4.08 -1.14 -10.89
C GLY A 242 4.01 -2.24 -9.84
N TYR A 243 3.11 -2.08 -8.89
CA TYR A 243 2.81 -3.07 -7.87
C TYR A 243 1.48 -3.77 -8.16
N LEU A 244 1.51 -5.10 -8.22
CA LEU A 244 0.33 -5.96 -8.35
C LEU A 244 0.13 -6.72 -7.03
N PRO A 245 -0.83 -6.33 -6.19
CA PRO A 245 -1.16 -7.04 -4.96
C PRO A 245 -1.58 -8.48 -5.23
N MET A 246 -1.28 -9.40 -4.31
CA MET A 246 -1.59 -10.82 -4.47
C MET A 246 -3.09 -11.08 -4.68
N TYR A 247 -3.98 -10.33 -4.01
CA TYR A 247 -5.42 -10.51 -4.25
C TYR A 247 -5.83 -10.15 -5.68
N GLN A 248 -5.25 -9.11 -6.27
CA GLN A 248 -5.50 -8.75 -7.67
C GLN A 248 -4.91 -9.78 -8.63
N TYR A 249 -3.74 -10.33 -8.28
CA TYR A 249 -3.14 -11.43 -9.04
C TYR A 249 -4.04 -12.68 -9.08
N LEU A 250 -4.54 -13.11 -7.91
CA LEU A 250 -5.44 -14.26 -7.80
C LEU A 250 -6.78 -14.03 -8.51
N ASN A 251 -7.34 -12.83 -8.43
CA ASN A 251 -8.52 -12.43 -9.18
C ASN A 251 -8.26 -12.53 -10.70
N GLY A 252 -7.10 -12.05 -11.16
CA GLY A 252 -6.70 -12.16 -12.58
C GLY A 252 -6.53 -13.58 -13.06
N LEU A 253 -6.22 -14.52 -12.17
CA LEU A 253 -6.21 -15.97 -12.46
C LEU A 253 -7.61 -16.60 -12.30
N ASN A 254 -8.61 -15.83 -11.89
CA ASN A 254 -9.97 -16.29 -11.59
C ASN A 254 -10.02 -17.37 -10.49
N VAL A 255 -9.12 -17.28 -9.49
CA VAL A 255 -9.09 -18.17 -8.32
C VAL A 255 -10.15 -17.72 -7.32
N ASN A 256 -11.04 -18.64 -6.93
CA ASN A 256 -12.08 -18.32 -5.94
C ASN A 256 -11.46 -17.92 -4.59
N ILE A 257 -11.97 -16.87 -3.97
CA ILE A 257 -11.49 -16.36 -2.67
C ILE A 257 -11.53 -17.43 -1.55
N ASN A 258 -12.45 -18.40 -1.64
CA ASN A 258 -12.51 -19.50 -0.67
C ASN A 258 -11.33 -20.47 -0.80
N ASP A 259 -10.66 -20.47 -1.94
CA ASP A 259 -9.51 -21.33 -2.26
C ASP A 259 -8.17 -20.65 -2.01
N TRP A 260 -8.13 -19.46 -1.41
CA TRP A 260 -6.90 -18.74 -1.09
C TRP A 260 -6.19 -19.34 0.13
N THR A 261 -5.84 -20.60 0.00
CA THR A 261 -5.01 -21.33 0.98
C THR A 261 -3.53 -21.15 0.67
N TYR A 262 -2.66 -21.40 1.66
CA TYR A 262 -1.21 -21.35 1.44
C TYR A 262 -0.77 -22.18 0.23
N VAL A 263 -1.26 -23.41 0.10
CA VAL A 263 -0.87 -24.34 -0.98
C VAL A 263 -1.33 -23.80 -2.35
N ASN A 264 -2.56 -23.33 -2.43
CA ASN A 264 -3.10 -22.82 -3.70
C ASN A 264 -2.41 -21.53 -4.13
N VAL A 265 -2.12 -20.64 -3.18
CA VAL A 265 -1.36 -19.41 -3.45
C VAL A 265 0.07 -19.76 -3.90
N LEU A 266 0.78 -20.64 -3.18
CA LEU A 266 2.12 -21.08 -3.56
C LEU A 266 2.14 -21.68 -5.00
N ASN A 267 1.16 -22.52 -5.31
CA ASN A 267 1.07 -23.18 -6.62
C ASN A 267 0.72 -22.19 -7.75
N SER A 268 0.01 -21.10 -7.45
CA SER A 268 -0.31 -20.05 -8.42
C SER A 268 0.90 -19.20 -8.80
N ILE A 269 1.91 -19.10 -7.95
CA ILE A 269 3.14 -18.31 -8.20
C ILE A 269 3.94 -18.95 -9.34
N PRO A 270 4.24 -18.21 -10.42
CA PRO A 270 4.77 -18.83 -11.64
C PRO A 270 6.21 -19.30 -11.50
N SER A 271 7.10 -18.50 -10.91
CA SER A 271 8.52 -18.83 -10.84
C SER A 271 8.89 -19.57 -9.55
N ILE A 272 9.86 -20.47 -9.64
CA ILE A 272 10.42 -21.16 -8.45
C ILE A 272 11.08 -20.16 -7.51
N GLU A 273 11.75 -19.16 -8.04
CA GLU A 273 12.42 -18.11 -7.25
C GLU A 273 11.40 -17.31 -6.43
N ASP A 274 10.27 -16.90 -7.05
CA ASP A 274 9.22 -16.18 -6.35
C ASP A 274 8.50 -17.04 -5.31
N ARG A 275 8.36 -18.36 -5.56
CA ARG A 275 7.86 -19.31 -4.54
C ARG A 275 8.78 -19.38 -3.32
N VAL A 276 10.08 -19.35 -3.54
CA VAL A 276 11.05 -19.28 -2.44
C VAL A 276 10.90 -17.98 -1.67
N ARG A 277 10.79 -16.84 -2.34
CA ARG A 277 10.59 -15.52 -1.71
C ARG A 277 9.28 -15.45 -0.91
N PHE A 278 8.20 -16.02 -1.45
CA PHE A 278 6.93 -16.14 -0.72
C PHE A 278 7.08 -16.98 0.55
N ASN A 279 7.75 -18.13 0.48
CA ASN A 279 8.05 -18.97 1.64
C ASN A 279 8.95 -18.26 2.66
N ASP A 280 9.94 -17.52 2.21
CA ASP A 280 10.81 -16.70 3.04
C ASP A 280 10.02 -15.63 3.80
N MET A 281 9.08 -14.95 3.15
CA MET A 281 8.18 -13.99 3.78
C MET A 281 7.34 -14.66 4.89
N ILE A 282 6.80 -15.86 4.65
CA ILE A 282 6.01 -16.60 5.65
C ILE A 282 6.84 -16.93 6.90
N VAL A 283 8.08 -17.38 6.74
CA VAL A 283 8.97 -17.67 7.88
C VAL A 283 9.38 -16.37 8.58
N PHE A 284 9.65 -15.31 7.84
CA PHE A 284 9.93 -14.01 8.41
C PHE A 284 8.74 -13.47 9.23
N ASP A 285 7.52 -13.52 8.70
CA ASP A 285 6.29 -13.09 9.40
C ASP A 285 6.09 -13.91 10.70
N PHE A 286 6.48 -15.20 10.72
CA PHE A 286 6.50 -15.96 11.94
C PHE A 286 7.55 -15.41 12.93
N ILE A 287 8.77 -15.07 12.50
CA ILE A 287 9.83 -14.56 13.39
C ILE A 287 9.40 -13.27 14.07
N ILE A 288 8.81 -12.34 13.34
CA ILE A 288 8.40 -11.02 13.84
C ILE A 288 6.97 -10.98 14.39
N GLU A 289 6.23 -12.08 14.36
CA GLU A 289 4.81 -12.13 14.72
C GLU A 289 3.97 -11.09 13.93
N ASN A 290 4.15 -11.03 12.63
CA ASN A 290 3.29 -10.20 11.79
C ASN A 290 1.89 -10.82 11.71
N TRP A 291 0.90 -10.16 12.28
CA TRP A 291 -0.48 -10.64 12.30
C TRP A 291 -1.36 -9.98 11.23
N ASP A 292 -0.83 -9.00 10.49
CA ASP A 292 -1.58 -8.24 9.49
C ASP A 292 -1.06 -8.43 8.05
N ARG A 293 -0.34 -9.52 7.76
CA ARG A 293 0.04 -9.87 6.39
C ARG A 293 -1.18 -10.29 5.60
N HIS A 294 -1.97 -9.35 5.10
CA HIS A 294 -3.09 -9.62 4.21
C HIS A 294 -2.67 -9.58 2.73
N PHE A 295 -3.54 -10.05 1.84
CA PHE A 295 -3.24 -10.23 0.42
C PHE A 295 -2.96 -8.92 -0.36
N ALA A 296 -3.11 -7.75 0.23
CA ALA A 296 -2.66 -6.48 -0.33
C ALA A 296 -1.22 -6.12 0.07
N ASN A 297 -0.63 -6.75 1.11
CA ASN A 297 0.69 -6.42 1.65
C ASN A 297 1.81 -7.34 1.11
N PHE A 298 1.54 -8.08 0.06
CA PHE A 298 2.53 -8.82 -0.73
C PHE A 298 1.98 -9.08 -2.14
N GLY A 299 2.85 -9.33 -3.09
CA GLY A 299 2.45 -9.52 -4.49
C GLY A 299 3.66 -9.45 -5.43
N PHE A 300 3.48 -8.80 -6.56
CA PHE A 300 4.50 -8.77 -7.62
C PHE A 300 4.81 -7.36 -8.08
N ILE A 301 6.04 -7.18 -8.51
CA ILE A 301 6.41 -6.09 -9.40
C ILE A 301 6.04 -6.49 -10.82
N ILE A 302 5.33 -5.60 -11.51
CA ILE A 302 4.92 -5.79 -12.89
C ILE A 302 5.49 -4.69 -13.78
N ASP A 303 5.63 -4.99 -15.04
CA ASP A 303 5.90 -3.99 -16.07
C ASP A 303 4.62 -3.20 -16.36
N ASN A 304 4.66 -1.89 -16.17
CA ASN A 304 3.48 -1.03 -16.32
C ASN A 304 2.93 -0.97 -17.74
N THR A 305 3.75 -1.24 -18.75
CA THR A 305 3.35 -1.22 -20.16
C THR A 305 2.78 -2.57 -20.61
N SER A 306 3.53 -3.64 -20.40
CA SER A 306 3.16 -4.98 -20.87
C SER A 306 2.29 -5.77 -19.89
N GLN A 307 2.14 -5.28 -18.66
CA GLN A 307 1.43 -5.95 -17.56
C GLN A 307 1.99 -7.36 -17.25
N LYS A 308 3.28 -7.59 -17.54
CA LYS A 308 3.98 -8.84 -17.23
C LYS A 308 4.60 -8.81 -15.85
N ILE A 309 4.50 -9.92 -15.14
CA ILE A 309 5.16 -10.11 -13.84
C ILE A 309 6.67 -10.11 -14.06
N LYS A 310 7.40 -9.31 -13.28
CA LYS A 310 8.86 -9.24 -13.26
C LYS A 310 9.46 -10.07 -12.13
N LYS A 311 8.99 -9.88 -10.90
CA LYS A 311 9.47 -10.58 -9.71
C LYS A 311 8.48 -10.44 -8.55
N PHE A 312 8.64 -11.24 -7.51
CA PHE A 312 7.98 -11.02 -6.23
C PHE A 312 8.39 -9.63 -5.67
N ALA A 313 7.42 -8.89 -5.14
CA ALA A 313 7.68 -7.57 -4.58
C ALA A 313 8.57 -7.65 -3.33
N PRO A 314 9.36 -6.61 -3.01
CA PRO A 314 10.09 -6.55 -1.76
C PRO A 314 9.11 -6.66 -0.57
N ILE A 315 9.57 -7.18 0.57
CA ILE A 315 8.75 -7.27 1.79
C ILE A 315 8.54 -5.85 2.35
N PHE A 316 7.30 -5.48 2.65
CA PHE A 316 6.92 -4.17 3.18
C PHE A 316 5.75 -4.29 4.15
N ASP A 317 5.39 -3.20 4.82
CA ASP A 317 4.23 -3.05 5.72
C ASP A 317 4.25 -4.07 6.87
N ASN A 318 5.23 -3.90 7.77
CA ASN A 318 5.45 -4.75 8.93
C ASN A 318 5.07 -4.07 10.26
N GLY A 319 4.35 -2.93 10.22
CA GLY A 319 4.02 -2.13 11.38
C GLY A 319 3.16 -2.86 12.42
N TYR A 320 2.29 -3.76 11.96
CA TYR A 320 1.48 -4.60 12.82
C TYR A 320 2.18 -5.94 13.14
N SER A 321 3.39 -5.84 13.66
CA SER A 321 4.21 -6.96 14.09
C SER A 321 4.87 -6.69 15.44
N LEU A 322 5.75 -7.56 15.88
CA LEU A 322 6.62 -7.39 17.06
C LEU A 322 5.86 -6.95 18.31
N MET A 323 4.60 -7.41 18.46
CA MET A 323 3.76 -7.09 19.63
C MET A 323 3.53 -5.58 19.83
N CYS A 324 3.42 -4.81 18.72
CA CYS A 324 3.28 -3.34 18.78
C CYS A 324 2.02 -2.86 19.51
N ARG A 325 1.05 -3.75 19.74
CA ARG A 325 -0.21 -3.47 20.47
C ARG A 325 -0.24 -4.00 21.90
N ASP A 326 0.85 -4.57 22.41
CA ASP A 326 0.93 -5.08 23.76
C ASP A 326 1.34 -3.98 24.76
N LEU A 327 0.83 -4.05 25.98
CA LEU A 327 1.27 -3.23 27.12
C LEU A 327 2.54 -3.82 27.74
N GLU A 328 3.26 -3.04 28.54
CA GLU A 328 4.44 -3.52 29.27
C GLU A 328 4.10 -4.71 30.18
N SER A 329 2.91 -4.70 30.80
CA SER A 329 2.43 -5.82 31.65
C SER A 329 2.28 -7.13 30.90
N ASP A 330 1.91 -7.07 29.62
CA ASP A 330 1.64 -8.27 28.81
C ASP A 330 2.92 -9.06 28.54
N PHE A 331 4.07 -8.38 28.49
CA PHE A 331 5.37 -9.00 28.27
C PHE A 331 5.86 -9.87 29.44
N VAL A 332 5.33 -9.67 30.64
CA VAL A 332 5.74 -10.42 31.83
C VAL A 332 5.25 -11.87 31.80
N THR A 333 4.05 -12.10 31.25
CA THR A 333 3.39 -13.40 31.23
C THR A 333 3.27 -14.00 29.83
N ARG A 334 3.85 -13.33 28.82
CA ARG A 334 3.66 -13.72 27.43
C ARG A 334 4.32 -15.06 27.10
N ASP A 335 3.56 -15.94 26.49
CA ASP A 335 4.11 -17.06 25.72
C ASP A 335 4.54 -16.57 24.33
N TYR A 336 5.84 -16.39 24.15
CA TYR A 336 6.43 -15.92 22.88
C TYR A 336 6.31 -16.92 21.72
N LEU A 337 5.89 -18.17 22.00
CA LEU A 337 5.57 -19.15 20.98
C LEU A 337 4.06 -19.30 20.75
N SER A 338 3.24 -18.59 21.53
CA SER A 338 1.83 -18.44 21.20
C SER A 338 1.71 -17.76 19.82
N TYR A 339 0.62 -17.97 19.18
CA TYR A 339 0.39 -17.49 17.83
C TYR A 339 -0.89 -16.67 17.77
N SER A 340 -0.80 -15.53 17.12
CA SER A 340 -1.96 -14.82 16.65
C SER A 340 -2.48 -15.49 15.37
N LYS A 341 -3.78 -15.44 15.18
CA LYS A 341 -4.37 -15.75 13.88
C LYS A 341 -3.86 -14.70 12.90
N VAL A 342 -3.35 -15.13 11.75
CA VAL A 342 -2.99 -14.22 10.67
C VAL A 342 -4.13 -14.03 9.71
N ASN A 343 -4.20 -12.83 9.15
CA ASN A 343 -5.17 -12.49 8.11
C ASN A 343 -4.86 -13.13 6.74
N THR A 344 -3.71 -13.77 6.58
CA THR A 344 -3.27 -14.30 5.28
C THR A 344 -4.05 -15.54 4.86
N PHE A 345 -4.11 -16.56 5.72
CA PHE A 345 -4.75 -17.83 5.35
C PHE A 345 -5.80 -18.23 6.37
N LYS A 346 -6.99 -18.58 5.87
CA LYS A 346 -8.10 -19.04 6.72
C LYS A 346 -7.71 -20.34 7.46
N LEU A 347 -8.06 -20.42 8.74
CA LEU A 347 -8.01 -21.62 9.58
C LEU A 347 -6.61 -22.16 9.91
N VAL A 348 -5.54 -21.44 9.59
CA VAL A 348 -4.17 -21.82 9.94
C VAL A 348 -3.48 -20.70 10.72
N THR A 349 -2.48 -21.07 11.52
CA THR A 349 -1.68 -20.11 12.26
C THR A 349 -0.37 -19.84 11.53
N ASN A 350 0.27 -18.70 11.80
CA ASN A 350 1.61 -18.41 11.29
C ASN A 350 2.60 -19.53 11.64
N LYS A 351 2.52 -20.07 12.86
CA LYS A 351 3.39 -21.13 13.34
C LYS A 351 3.22 -22.41 12.53
N ASP A 352 1.98 -22.80 12.21
CA ASP A 352 1.73 -24.04 11.46
C ASP A 352 2.29 -23.94 10.04
N VAL A 353 2.00 -22.86 9.33
CA VAL A 353 2.49 -22.65 7.96
C VAL A 353 4.00 -22.50 7.94
N ALA A 354 4.57 -21.69 8.85
CA ALA A 354 6.02 -21.53 8.94
C ALA A 354 6.73 -22.84 9.29
N SER A 355 6.18 -23.64 10.22
CA SER A 355 6.74 -24.96 10.57
C SER A 355 6.76 -25.90 9.37
N PHE A 356 5.70 -25.89 8.56
CA PHE A 356 5.64 -26.66 7.33
C PHE A 356 6.72 -26.22 6.33
N VAL A 357 6.87 -24.91 6.11
CA VAL A 357 7.88 -24.32 5.21
C VAL A 357 9.30 -24.64 5.70
N ILE A 358 9.57 -24.45 7.01
CA ILE A 358 10.90 -24.69 7.62
C ILE A 358 11.33 -26.12 7.42
N LYS A 359 10.42 -27.09 7.59
CA LYS A 359 10.72 -28.52 7.41
C LYS A 359 11.10 -28.89 5.97
N GLN A 360 10.70 -28.09 4.97
CA GLN A 360 11.11 -28.31 3.58
C GLN A 360 12.56 -27.88 3.30
N ASN A 361 13.06 -26.85 4.02
CA ASN A 361 14.43 -26.38 3.89
C ASN A 361 15.01 -25.96 5.26
N PRO A 362 15.24 -26.93 6.19
CA PRO A 362 15.66 -26.60 7.55
C PRO A 362 17.00 -25.87 7.61
N SER A 363 17.94 -26.21 6.75
CA SER A 363 19.29 -25.61 6.73
C SER A 363 19.25 -24.10 6.47
N ARG A 364 18.39 -23.64 5.56
CA ARG A 364 18.19 -22.23 5.24
C ARG A 364 17.75 -21.44 6.47
N TYR A 365 16.69 -21.89 7.11
CA TYR A 365 16.05 -21.13 8.18
C TYR A 365 16.81 -21.28 9.53
N LYS A 366 17.48 -22.39 9.75
CA LYS A 366 18.44 -22.51 10.87
C LYS A 366 19.62 -21.55 10.70
N ASN A 367 20.09 -21.35 9.49
CA ASN A 367 21.11 -20.33 9.21
C ASN A 367 20.60 -18.90 9.49
N TRP A 368 19.35 -18.57 9.10
CA TRP A 368 18.74 -17.30 9.46
C TRP A 368 18.68 -17.08 10.96
N SER A 369 18.16 -18.06 11.69
CA SER A 369 18.09 -18.01 13.15
C SER A 369 19.46 -17.77 13.78
N LYS A 370 20.51 -18.41 13.26
CA LYS A 370 21.89 -18.19 13.72
C LYS A 370 22.37 -16.77 13.40
N LYS A 371 22.18 -16.29 12.17
CA LYS A 371 22.53 -14.91 11.76
C LYS A 371 21.84 -13.89 12.66
N ILE A 372 20.52 -14.02 12.89
CA ILE A 372 19.75 -13.11 13.75
C ILE A 372 20.30 -13.12 15.17
N MET A 373 20.44 -14.31 15.80
CA MET A 373 20.92 -14.43 17.19
C MET A 373 22.35 -13.89 17.38
N THR A 374 23.18 -13.93 16.35
CA THR A 374 24.55 -13.40 16.42
C THR A 374 24.58 -11.88 16.27
N ASN A 375 23.57 -11.26 15.64
CA ASN A 375 23.52 -9.84 15.32
C ASN A 375 22.34 -9.12 15.99
N LEU A 376 21.87 -9.60 17.14
CA LEU A 376 20.74 -8.99 17.86
C LEU A 376 20.99 -7.53 18.28
N ASP A 377 22.24 -7.15 18.49
CA ASP A 377 22.65 -5.78 18.80
C ASP A 377 22.32 -4.76 17.68
N ARG A 378 22.16 -5.26 16.45
CA ARG A 378 21.72 -4.45 15.29
C ARG A 378 20.21 -4.22 15.28
N VAL A 379 19.41 -5.05 15.99
CA VAL A 379 17.95 -4.90 16.10
C VAL A 379 17.63 -3.85 17.14
N ARG A 380 17.78 -2.59 16.77
CA ARG A 380 17.52 -1.44 17.63
C ARG A 380 17.09 -0.22 16.80
N VAL A 381 16.39 0.68 17.45
CA VAL A 381 16.00 1.99 16.90
C VAL A 381 16.02 3.01 18.02
N ASP A 382 16.50 4.21 17.74
CA ASP A 382 16.59 5.29 18.73
C ASP A 382 15.19 5.71 19.17
N GLY A 383 15.04 6.12 20.45
CA GLY A 383 13.74 6.48 21.01
C GLY A 383 12.83 5.32 21.41
N CYS A 384 13.13 4.09 20.97
CA CYS A 384 12.33 2.92 21.32
C CYS A 384 12.33 2.66 22.83
N PRO A 385 11.15 2.50 23.47
CA PRO A 385 11.09 2.19 24.90
C PRO A 385 11.87 0.91 25.24
N SER A 386 12.73 0.98 26.22
CA SER A 386 13.64 -0.13 26.57
C SER A 386 12.90 -1.41 26.98
N TRP A 387 11.73 -1.29 27.59
CA TRP A 387 10.89 -2.44 27.93
C TRP A 387 10.33 -3.11 26.67
N TYR A 388 9.89 -2.33 25.69
CA TYR A 388 9.38 -2.84 24.42
C TYR A 388 10.49 -3.54 23.62
N LEU A 389 11.64 -2.89 23.49
CA LEU A 389 12.79 -3.48 22.80
C LEU A 389 13.22 -4.82 23.44
N ARG A 390 13.28 -4.89 24.79
CA ARG A 390 13.57 -6.16 25.47
C ARG A 390 12.57 -7.26 25.14
N GLY A 391 11.28 -6.94 25.13
CA GLY A 391 10.22 -7.89 24.74
C GLY A 391 10.36 -8.36 23.30
N VAL A 392 10.60 -7.43 22.36
CA VAL A 392 10.86 -7.74 20.95
C VAL A 392 12.04 -8.69 20.78
N LEU A 393 13.15 -8.43 21.46
CA LEU A 393 14.33 -9.33 21.40
C LEU A 393 14.01 -10.72 21.99
N HIS A 394 13.24 -10.80 23.08
CA HIS A 394 12.78 -12.07 23.63
C HIS A 394 11.89 -12.85 22.65
N LEU A 395 10.97 -12.18 21.96
CA LEU A 395 10.16 -12.80 20.91
C LEU A 395 11.05 -13.40 19.82
N ILE A 396 11.94 -12.59 19.25
CA ILE A 396 12.81 -13.00 18.15
C ILE A 396 13.69 -14.18 18.57
N ILE A 397 14.32 -14.12 19.76
CA ILE A 397 15.14 -15.19 20.30
C ILE A 397 14.32 -16.48 20.47
N SER A 398 13.12 -16.41 21.05
CA SER A 398 12.27 -17.57 21.30
C SER A 398 11.87 -18.25 20.00
N ARG A 399 11.52 -17.45 18.98
CA ARG A 399 11.15 -17.95 17.66
C ARG A 399 12.35 -18.51 16.89
N CYS A 400 13.51 -17.89 16.98
CA CYS A 400 14.74 -18.42 16.43
C CYS A 400 15.14 -19.77 17.09
N LYS A 401 15.02 -19.89 18.41
CA LYS A 401 15.25 -21.17 19.12
C LYS A 401 14.27 -22.24 18.67
N PHE A 402 12.99 -21.89 18.48
CA PHE A 402 12.00 -22.81 17.94
C PHE A 402 12.40 -23.31 16.54
N ILE A 403 12.81 -22.43 15.63
CA ILE A 403 13.30 -22.81 14.30
C ILE A 403 14.50 -23.75 14.39
N GLN A 404 15.43 -23.53 15.35
CA GLN A 404 16.57 -24.42 15.55
C GLN A 404 16.16 -25.83 16.03
N SER A 405 15.01 -25.94 16.71
CA SER A 405 14.51 -27.24 17.24
C SER A 405 13.75 -28.06 16.19
N LEU A 406 13.32 -27.45 15.07
CA LEU A 406 12.70 -28.15 13.95
C LEU A 406 13.74 -28.80 13.04
#